data_d5bb27e29c857ff500796f4ae7ed148d
#
_entry.id   d5bb27e29c857ff500796f4ae7ed148d
#
_cell.length_a   1.000
_cell.length_b   1.000
_cell.length_c   1.000
_cell.angle_alpha   90.00
_cell.angle_beta   90.00
_cell.angle_gamma   90.00
#
_symmetry.space_group_name_H-M   'P 1'
#
loop_
_entity.id
_entity.type
_entity.pdbx_description
1 polymer ?
#
loop_
_entity_poly.entity_id
_entity_poly.type
_entity_poly.pdbx_seq_one_letter_code
_entity_poly.pdbx_strand_id
1 'polypeptide(L)'
;MKLKWLLIFPLLSLLVILGGWHWLFTVPANVQLQSDRVDSNTGAACIQTPTAKALDNNGEFGVLIWNIQKQQNGQWRSRLDDFTTGRQLVLLQEASLDPGMYLYLNTAQWFWRFANAFSVLDTPAGVMNLSRSAPLSSCGYRTLEPWLRLPKTALVAKYLLSNGTSLTVVNVHGINFSVGIEEYRQQLKSLTEALAGEKITDPIILAGDFNTWSEERSQLLARFVSSLGLKEAHFVEDNRVRVLGYPLDHLFYRGLKPKELYVPETDVSDHNPIIANFVIAEN
;
A
#
# COMPACT_ATOMS: atom_id res chain seq x y z
N MET A 1 -37.72 -29.53 -27.50
CA MET A 1 -37.06 -29.84 -26.20
C MET A 1 -35.58 -29.41 -26.12
N LYS A 2 -34.79 -29.57 -27.18
CA LYS A 2 -33.33 -29.25 -27.19
C LYS A 2 -33.00 -27.76 -26.99
N LEU A 3 -33.83 -26.81 -27.42
CA LEU A 3 -33.57 -25.36 -27.35
C LEU A 3 -33.61 -24.82 -25.89
N LYS A 4 -34.39 -25.39 -25.00
CA LYS A 4 -34.50 -25.01 -23.59
C LYS A 4 -33.20 -25.30 -22.81
N TRP A 5 -32.54 -26.40 -23.14
CA TRP A 5 -31.30 -26.81 -22.49
C TRP A 5 -30.11 -25.88 -22.88
N LEU A 6 -30.11 -25.31 -24.09
CA LEU A 6 -29.10 -24.35 -24.57
C LEU A 6 -29.07 -23.05 -23.74
N LEU A 7 -30.18 -22.67 -23.11
CA LEU A 7 -30.27 -21.47 -22.27
C LEU A 7 -30.12 -21.78 -20.76
N ILE A 8 -30.46 -23.00 -20.33
CA ILE A 8 -30.39 -23.40 -18.91
C ILE A 8 -28.93 -23.60 -18.47
N PHE A 9 -28.09 -24.24 -19.31
CA PHE A 9 -26.69 -24.47 -18.96
C PHE A 9 -25.87 -23.18 -18.71
N PRO A 10 -25.88 -22.16 -19.60
CA PRO A 10 -25.17 -20.92 -19.33
C PRO A 10 -25.73 -20.16 -18.14
N LEU A 11 -27.04 -20.22 -17.89
CA LEU A 11 -27.64 -19.59 -16.70
C LEU A 11 -27.20 -20.24 -15.42
N LEU A 12 -27.18 -21.58 -15.36
CA LEU A 12 -26.66 -22.33 -14.20
C LEU A 12 -25.16 -22.07 -14.00
N SER A 13 -24.37 -22.05 -15.05
CA SER A 13 -22.94 -21.73 -14.98
C SER A 13 -22.71 -20.32 -14.43
N LEU A 14 -23.49 -19.34 -14.87
CA LEU A 14 -23.43 -17.97 -14.39
C LEU A 14 -23.79 -17.88 -12.88
N LEU A 15 -24.83 -18.59 -12.46
CA LEU A 15 -25.22 -18.64 -11.04
C LEU A 15 -24.15 -19.29 -10.17
N VAL A 16 -23.50 -20.35 -10.65
CA VAL A 16 -22.39 -21.02 -9.94
C VAL A 16 -21.17 -20.08 -9.85
N ILE A 17 -20.84 -19.35 -10.93
CA ILE A 17 -19.74 -18.38 -10.95
C ILE A 17 -20.02 -17.22 -10.00
N LEU A 18 -21.22 -16.64 -10.06
CA LEU A 18 -21.61 -15.52 -9.19
C LEU A 18 -21.71 -15.96 -7.72
N GLY A 19 -22.30 -17.13 -7.46
CA GLY A 19 -22.38 -17.70 -6.12
C GLY A 19 -20.99 -18.02 -5.55
N GLY A 20 -20.13 -18.63 -6.35
CA GLY A 20 -18.75 -18.91 -5.99
C GLY A 20 -17.95 -17.64 -5.72
N TRP A 21 -18.12 -16.59 -6.53
CA TRP A 21 -17.48 -15.29 -6.31
C TRP A 21 -17.91 -14.66 -4.98
N HIS A 22 -19.23 -14.62 -4.69
CA HIS A 22 -19.77 -14.10 -3.44
C HIS A 22 -19.38 -14.92 -2.20
N TRP A 23 -19.14 -16.20 -2.38
CA TRP A 23 -18.68 -17.07 -1.31
C TRP A 23 -17.18 -16.87 -1.01
N LEU A 24 -16.36 -16.62 -2.06
CA LEU A 24 -14.92 -16.43 -1.93
C LEU A 24 -14.54 -15.02 -1.47
N PHE A 25 -15.27 -14.00 -1.94
CA PHE A 25 -14.90 -12.61 -1.74
C PHE A 25 -15.96 -11.82 -0.99
N THR A 26 -15.54 -11.16 0.06
CA THR A 26 -16.34 -10.15 0.75
C THR A 26 -15.71 -8.77 0.51
N VAL A 27 -16.47 -7.87 -0.12
CA VAL A 27 -16.02 -6.48 -0.39
C VAL A 27 -16.78 -5.54 0.53
N PRO A 28 -16.12 -4.86 1.51
CA PRO A 28 -16.77 -3.89 2.36
C PRO A 28 -17.42 -2.76 1.56
N ALA A 29 -18.54 -2.21 2.00
CA ALA A 29 -19.19 -1.09 1.32
C ALA A 29 -18.29 0.16 1.27
N ASN A 30 -17.55 0.41 2.35
CA ASN A 30 -16.59 1.52 2.48
C ASN A 30 -15.21 0.98 2.88
N VAL A 31 -14.17 1.79 2.67
CA VAL A 31 -12.86 1.46 3.20
C VAL A 31 -12.91 1.42 4.73
N GLN A 32 -12.32 0.39 5.29
CA GLN A 32 -12.26 0.19 6.74
C GLN A 32 -10.80 0.15 7.17
N LEU A 33 -10.46 1.01 8.13
CA LEU A 33 -9.15 0.94 8.79
C LEU A 33 -9.24 0.02 10.01
N GLN A 34 -8.24 -0.84 10.13
CA GLN A 34 -7.95 -1.64 11.32
C GLN A 34 -6.60 -1.22 11.90
N SER A 35 -6.39 -1.42 13.19
CA SER A 35 -5.17 -1.01 13.87
C SER A 35 -4.85 -1.87 15.08
N ASP A 36 -3.66 -1.63 15.66
CA ASP A 36 -3.21 -2.17 16.94
C ASP A 36 -4.10 -1.80 18.16
N ARG A 37 -5.01 -0.85 18.01
CA ARG A 37 -5.94 -0.43 19.07
C ARG A 37 -7.30 -1.11 18.90
N VAL A 38 -7.76 -1.78 19.94
CA VAL A 38 -9.02 -2.54 19.96
C VAL A 38 -10.25 -1.65 19.66
N ASP A 39 -10.22 -0.38 20.10
CA ASP A 39 -11.34 0.55 19.94
C ASP A 39 -11.51 1.10 18.51
N SER A 40 -10.57 0.82 17.60
CA SER A 40 -10.55 1.36 16.23
C SER A 40 -11.28 0.49 15.21
N ASN A 41 -11.85 -0.65 15.59
CA ASN A 41 -12.64 -1.53 14.71
C ASN A 41 -14.04 -0.97 14.38
N THR A 42 -14.19 0.36 14.41
CA THR A 42 -15.49 1.03 14.15
C THR A 42 -15.87 1.11 12.67
N GLY A 43 -15.07 0.53 11.76
CA GLY A 43 -15.30 0.68 10.32
C GLY A 43 -15.05 2.09 9.80
N ALA A 44 -14.36 2.93 10.56
CA ALA A 44 -14.02 4.29 10.15
C ALA A 44 -12.98 4.31 9.02
N ALA A 45 -13.12 5.26 8.10
CA ALA A 45 -12.13 5.49 7.05
C ALA A 45 -10.85 6.18 7.55
N CYS A 46 -10.93 6.88 8.69
CA CYS A 46 -9.81 7.61 9.32
C CYS A 46 -9.72 7.32 10.82
N ILE A 47 -8.47 7.24 11.32
CA ILE A 47 -8.13 7.10 12.74
C ILE A 47 -7.22 8.26 13.13
N GLN A 48 -7.50 8.92 14.27
CA GLN A 48 -6.67 9.96 14.87
C GLN A 48 -6.00 9.43 16.14
N THR A 49 -4.75 9.84 16.37
CA THR A 49 -4.02 9.52 17.60
C THR A 49 -3.58 10.83 18.24
N PRO A 50 -4.10 11.21 19.42
CA PRO A 50 -3.85 12.53 20.01
C PRO A 50 -2.39 12.80 20.36
N THR A 51 -1.63 11.75 20.66
CA THR A 51 -0.22 11.85 21.05
C THR A 51 0.61 10.81 20.33
N ALA A 52 1.73 11.20 19.75
CA ALA A 52 2.68 10.32 19.11
C ALA A 52 4.11 10.73 19.46
N LYS A 53 5.03 9.76 19.47
CA LYS A 53 6.47 10.01 19.55
C LYS A 53 6.99 10.27 18.14
N ALA A 54 8.17 10.89 18.02
CA ALA A 54 8.85 11.03 16.74
C ALA A 54 9.11 9.66 16.09
N LEU A 55 8.95 9.58 14.76
CA LEU A 55 9.21 8.36 13.99
C LEU A 55 10.71 8.14 13.81
N ASP A 56 11.44 9.21 13.54
CA ASP A 56 12.86 9.19 13.28
C ASP A 56 13.69 9.03 14.57
N ASN A 57 14.92 8.60 14.39
CA ASN A 57 15.94 8.57 15.42
C ASN A 57 16.99 9.65 15.10
N ASN A 58 16.95 10.78 15.84
CA ASN A 58 17.86 11.91 15.65
C ASN A 58 17.93 12.42 14.20
N GLY A 59 16.77 12.53 13.54
CA GLY A 59 16.67 13.03 12.18
C GLY A 59 16.86 11.96 11.08
N GLU A 60 17.14 10.71 11.45
CA GLU A 60 17.31 9.60 10.50
C GLU A 60 16.23 8.52 10.67
N PHE A 61 15.76 7.93 9.56
CA PHE A 61 14.85 6.81 9.61
C PHE A 61 14.95 5.95 8.33
N GLY A 62 14.71 4.65 8.51
CA GLY A 62 14.65 3.68 7.43
C GLY A 62 13.23 3.31 7.07
N VAL A 63 13.00 3.05 5.77
CA VAL A 63 11.72 2.63 5.20
C VAL A 63 11.91 1.37 4.38
N LEU A 64 11.02 0.40 4.56
CA LEU A 64 10.82 -0.75 3.70
C LEU A 64 9.50 -0.57 2.92
N ILE A 65 9.51 -0.78 1.62
CA ILE A 65 8.32 -0.84 0.77
C ILE A 65 8.30 -2.20 0.08
N TRP A 66 7.21 -2.97 0.22
CA TRP A 66 7.17 -4.32 -0.32
C TRP A 66 5.75 -4.82 -0.57
N ASN A 67 5.46 -5.21 -1.80
CA ASN A 67 4.30 -6.06 -2.10
C ASN A 67 4.65 -7.49 -1.65
N ILE A 68 3.99 -7.97 -0.58
CA ILE A 68 4.31 -9.23 0.12
C ILE A 68 3.50 -10.43 -0.40
N GLN A 69 2.78 -10.27 -1.51
CA GLN A 69 2.03 -11.33 -2.20
C GLN A 69 1.15 -12.17 -1.26
N LYS A 70 0.42 -11.51 -0.35
CA LYS A 70 -0.47 -12.15 0.65
C LYS A 70 0.23 -13.21 1.51
N GLN A 71 1.51 -13.05 1.75
CA GLN A 71 2.35 -13.97 2.56
C GLN A 71 2.28 -15.43 2.09
N GLN A 72 2.18 -15.66 0.77
CA GLN A 72 2.02 -17.01 0.21
C GLN A 72 3.24 -17.93 0.44
N ASN A 73 4.44 -17.36 0.52
CA ASN A 73 5.66 -18.11 0.80
C ASN A 73 5.85 -18.27 2.31
N GLY A 74 6.07 -19.50 2.77
CA GLY A 74 6.23 -19.80 4.21
C GLY A 74 7.43 -19.10 4.89
N GLN A 75 8.39 -18.58 4.14
CA GLN A 75 9.56 -17.86 4.67
C GLN A 75 9.32 -16.34 4.82
N TRP A 76 8.12 -15.85 4.54
CA TRP A 76 7.82 -14.42 4.56
C TRP A 76 8.19 -13.72 5.87
N ARG A 77 8.02 -14.38 7.02
CA ARG A 77 8.34 -13.80 8.34
C ARG A 77 9.84 -13.54 8.49
N SER A 78 10.65 -14.55 8.23
CA SER A 78 12.11 -14.44 8.31
C SER A 78 12.62 -13.33 7.40
N ARG A 79 12.13 -13.26 6.17
CA ARG A 79 12.51 -12.20 5.23
C ARG A 79 12.02 -10.82 5.66
N LEU A 80 10.80 -10.72 6.19
CA LEU A 80 10.29 -9.45 6.70
C LEU A 80 11.12 -8.98 7.90
N ASP A 81 11.53 -9.89 8.81
CA ASP A 81 12.44 -9.57 9.93
C ASP A 81 13.79 -9.06 9.43
N ASP A 82 14.39 -9.75 8.46
CA ASP A 82 15.66 -9.34 7.86
C ASP A 82 15.57 -7.92 7.27
N PHE A 83 14.53 -7.68 6.45
CA PHE A 83 14.35 -6.40 5.76
C PHE A 83 13.89 -5.26 6.68
N THR A 84 13.29 -5.55 7.83
CA THR A 84 12.84 -4.54 8.79
C THR A 84 13.89 -4.18 9.83
N THR A 85 15.02 -4.89 9.88
CA THR A 85 16.10 -4.61 10.83
C THR A 85 16.60 -3.18 10.67
N GLY A 86 16.55 -2.38 11.75
CA GLY A 86 16.97 -0.98 11.76
C GLY A 86 16.00 -0.01 11.06
N ARG A 87 14.80 -0.44 10.65
CA ARG A 87 13.82 0.42 9.99
C ARG A 87 12.72 0.86 10.96
N GLN A 88 12.26 2.11 10.75
CA GLN A 88 11.21 2.74 11.53
C GLN A 88 9.84 2.63 10.86
N LEU A 89 9.81 2.42 9.55
CA LEU A 89 8.59 2.40 8.75
C LEU A 89 8.60 1.25 7.75
N VAL A 90 7.45 0.58 7.59
CA VAL A 90 7.24 -0.51 6.63
C VAL A 90 5.92 -0.28 5.92
N LEU A 91 5.94 -0.32 4.59
CA LEU A 91 4.79 -0.12 3.72
C LEU A 91 4.56 -1.40 2.93
N LEU A 92 3.56 -2.18 3.33
CA LEU A 92 3.23 -3.46 2.68
C LEU A 92 2.03 -3.28 1.76
N GLN A 93 2.12 -3.86 0.57
CA GLN A 93 0.99 -4.07 -0.33
C GLN A 93 0.66 -5.56 -0.37
N GLU A 94 -0.57 -5.88 -0.73
CA GLU A 94 -1.10 -7.25 -0.67
C GLU A 94 -0.91 -7.94 0.70
N ALA A 95 -0.91 -7.19 1.78
CA ALA A 95 -0.87 -7.80 3.11
C ALA A 95 -2.20 -8.49 3.42
N SER A 96 -2.15 -9.70 3.99
CA SER A 96 -3.31 -10.43 4.53
C SER A 96 -3.26 -10.41 6.05
N LEU A 97 -4.39 -10.09 6.70
CA LEU A 97 -4.53 -10.17 8.15
C LEU A 97 -4.94 -11.60 8.56
N ASP A 98 -4.09 -12.57 8.25
CA ASP A 98 -4.23 -13.95 8.69
C ASP A 98 -3.70 -14.15 10.13
N PRO A 99 -3.94 -15.30 10.78
CA PRO A 99 -3.40 -15.60 12.12
C PRO A 99 -1.88 -15.47 12.20
N GLY A 100 -1.18 -15.73 11.09
CA GLY A 100 0.26 -15.61 10.97
C GLY A 100 0.74 -14.17 11.08
N MET A 101 0.08 -13.25 10.38
CA MET A 101 0.37 -11.82 10.45
C MET A 101 0.03 -11.26 11.82
N TYR A 102 -1.12 -11.61 12.41
CA TYR A 102 -1.45 -11.18 13.78
C TYR A 102 -0.39 -11.62 14.80
N LEU A 103 0.10 -12.86 14.69
CA LEU A 103 1.16 -13.33 15.58
C LEU A 103 2.45 -12.52 15.37
N TYR A 104 2.82 -12.22 14.12
CA TYR A 104 3.97 -11.38 13.79
C TYR A 104 3.86 -9.97 14.40
N LEU A 105 2.74 -9.30 14.17
CA LEU A 105 2.49 -7.94 14.66
C LEU A 105 2.59 -7.83 16.18
N ASN A 106 2.03 -8.80 16.90
CA ASN A 106 2.06 -8.85 18.36
C ASN A 106 3.46 -9.15 18.91
N THR A 107 4.22 -10.03 18.23
CA THR A 107 5.57 -10.41 18.66
C THR A 107 6.59 -9.30 18.40
N ALA A 108 6.52 -8.67 17.23
CA ALA A 108 7.47 -7.64 16.81
C ALA A 108 7.15 -6.23 17.36
N GLN A 109 6.03 -6.07 18.06
CA GLN A 109 5.61 -4.83 18.72
C GLN A 109 5.56 -3.62 17.77
N TRP A 110 4.96 -3.81 16.59
CA TRP A 110 4.69 -2.74 15.65
C TRP A 110 3.40 -1.99 15.99
N PHE A 111 3.41 -0.66 15.88
CA PHE A 111 2.17 0.07 15.60
C PHE A 111 1.78 -0.22 14.17
N TRP A 112 0.54 -0.59 13.92
CA TRP A 112 0.10 -0.91 12.58
C TRP A 112 -1.22 -0.26 12.21
N ARG A 113 -1.38 0.01 10.92
CA ARG A 113 -2.61 0.47 10.28
C ARG A 113 -2.81 -0.34 9.02
N PHE A 114 -4.01 -0.82 8.84
CA PHE A 114 -4.37 -1.67 7.71
C PHE A 114 -5.64 -1.13 7.04
N ALA A 115 -5.57 -0.83 5.73
CA ALA A 115 -6.71 -0.44 4.91
C ALA A 115 -7.23 -1.67 4.16
N ASN A 116 -8.36 -2.21 4.64
CA ASN A 116 -8.98 -3.39 4.06
C ASN A 116 -9.53 -3.08 2.66
N ALA A 117 -9.05 -3.82 1.66
CA ALA A 117 -9.57 -3.78 0.30
C ALA A 117 -10.78 -4.72 0.17
N PHE A 118 -10.57 -6.00 0.47
CA PHE A 118 -11.55 -7.08 0.43
C PHE A 118 -11.09 -8.22 1.33
N SER A 119 -11.96 -9.19 1.58
CA SER A 119 -11.58 -10.44 2.25
C SER A 119 -11.69 -11.62 1.29
N VAL A 120 -10.78 -12.58 1.42
CA VAL A 120 -10.82 -13.89 0.76
C VAL A 120 -11.09 -14.92 1.84
N LEU A 121 -12.22 -15.66 1.75
CA LEU A 121 -12.63 -16.61 2.79
C LEU A 121 -12.49 -16.01 4.20
N ASP A 122 -13.06 -14.81 4.39
CA ASP A 122 -13.04 -14.02 5.62
C ASP A 122 -11.66 -13.47 6.06
N THR A 123 -10.58 -13.75 5.34
CA THR A 123 -9.27 -13.19 5.61
C THR A 123 -9.12 -11.84 4.90
N PRO A 124 -9.01 -10.70 5.63
CA PRO A 124 -8.86 -9.39 5.02
C PRO A 124 -7.52 -9.25 4.28
N ALA A 125 -7.56 -8.61 3.11
CA ALA A 125 -6.39 -8.27 2.30
C ALA A 125 -6.41 -6.80 1.91
N GLY A 126 -5.22 -6.16 1.88
CA GLY A 126 -5.12 -4.73 1.59
C GLY A 126 -3.71 -4.18 1.70
N VAL A 127 -3.59 -2.89 1.99
CA VAL A 127 -2.30 -2.24 2.29
C VAL A 127 -2.14 -2.06 3.80
N MET A 128 -0.89 -2.20 4.27
CA MET A 128 -0.55 -2.11 5.69
C MET A 128 0.67 -1.23 5.90
N ASN A 129 0.59 -0.33 6.89
CA ASN A 129 1.76 0.37 7.40
C ASN A 129 2.12 -0.18 8.78
N LEU A 130 3.40 -0.52 8.96
CA LEU A 130 3.99 -0.82 10.28
C LEU A 130 4.94 0.31 10.63
N SER A 131 4.97 0.74 11.88
CA SER A 131 5.85 1.81 12.33
C SER A 131 6.32 1.63 13.77
N ARG A 132 7.49 2.18 14.10
CA ARG A 132 8.01 2.17 15.49
C ARG A 132 7.38 3.26 16.37
N SER A 133 6.65 4.18 15.76
CA SER A 133 5.85 5.19 16.46
C SER A 133 4.43 5.23 15.93
N ALA A 134 3.45 5.46 16.79
CA ALA A 134 2.07 5.61 16.36
C ALA A 134 1.92 6.80 15.41
N PRO A 135 1.19 6.68 14.27
CA PRO A 135 0.88 7.82 13.43
C PRO A 135 -0.08 8.78 14.14
N LEU A 136 0.08 10.09 13.90
CA LEU A 136 -0.84 11.15 14.35
C LEU A 136 -2.23 10.97 13.75
N SER A 137 -2.28 10.60 12.47
CA SER A 137 -3.52 10.31 11.75
C SER A 137 -3.27 9.27 10.69
N SER A 138 -4.34 8.54 10.32
CA SER A 138 -4.31 7.58 9.22
C SER A 138 -5.67 7.57 8.55
N CYS A 139 -5.71 7.64 7.20
CA CYS A 139 -6.92 7.54 6.41
C CYS A 139 -6.75 6.52 5.29
N GLY A 140 -7.75 5.66 5.11
CA GLY A 140 -7.81 4.69 4.01
C GLY A 140 -8.56 5.26 2.81
N TYR A 141 -8.10 4.93 1.62
CA TYR A 141 -8.73 5.26 0.34
C TYR A 141 -8.93 4.00 -0.47
N ARG A 142 -9.95 3.98 -1.30
CA ARG A 142 -10.32 2.80 -2.08
C ARG A 142 -10.74 3.17 -3.49
N THR A 143 -10.26 2.40 -4.47
CA THR A 143 -10.69 2.50 -5.86
C THR A 143 -11.05 1.10 -6.38
N LEU A 144 -12.22 0.96 -7.00
CA LEU A 144 -12.74 -0.32 -7.48
C LEU A 144 -12.11 -0.69 -8.82
N GLU A 145 -11.58 -1.91 -8.94
CA GLU A 145 -11.18 -2.46 -10.25
C GLU A 145 -12.42 -2.83 -11.07
N PRO A 146 -12.50 -2.41 -12.35
CA PRO A 146 -13.73 -2.56 -13.13
C PRO A 146 -14.09 -4.02 -13.43
N TRP A 147 -13.09 -4.89 -13.64
CA TRP A 147 -13.32 -6.26 -14.10
C TRP A 147 -13.58 -7.24 -12.96
N LEU A 148 -12.66 -7.30 -12.02
CA LEU A 148 -12.79 -8.22 -10.89
C LEU A 148 -13.70 -7.67 -9.80
N ARG A 149 -14.03 -6.37 -9.84
CA ARG A 149 -14.76 -5.63 -8.81
C ARG A 149 -14.16 -5.76 -7.41
N LEU A 150 -12.89 -6.16 -7.36
CA LEU A 150 -12.08 -6.17 -6.15
C LEU A 150 -11.36 -4.83 -6.04
N PRO A 151 -11.55 -4.07 -4.96
CA PRO A 151 -10.91 -2.76 -4.84
C PRO A 151 -9.41 -2.88 -4.56
N LYS A 152 -8.68 -1.85 -4.99
CA LYS A 152 -7.34 -1.54 -4.53
C LYS A 152 -7.42 -0.43 -3.48
N THR A 153 -6.51 -0.45 -2.51
CA THR A 153 -6.49 0.53 -1.42
C THR A 153 -5.20 1.32 -1.39
N ALA A 154 -5.29 2.51 -0.80
CA ALA A 154 -4.15 3.29 -0.37
C ALA A 154 -4.35 3.71 1.09
N LEU A 155 -3.25 3.94 1.79
CA LEU A 155 -3.22 4.38 3.18
C LEU A 155 -2.37 5.65 3.28
N VAL A 156 -2.99 6.75 3.70
CA VAL A 156 -2.31 8.01 3.99
C VAL A 156 -2.17 8.14 5.50
N ALA A 157 -0.93 8.28 5.99
CA ALA A 157 -0.65 8.40 7.42
C ALA A 157 0.32 9.56 7.69
N LYS A 158 0.13 10.27 8.80
CA LYS A 158 1.03 11.35 9.24
C LYS A 158 1.80 10.90 10.48
N TYR A 159 3.10 11.12 10.48
CA TYR A 159 4.01 10.79 11.57
C TYR A 159 4.71 12.04 12.08
N LEU A 160 4.83 12.18 13.40
CA LEU A 160 5.62 13.24 14.00
C LEU A 160 7.11 12.99 13.71
N LEU A 161 7.85 14.05 13.40
CA LEU A 161 9.31 14.04 13.30
C LEU A 161 9.95 14.76 14.49
N SER A 162 11.21 14.42 14.79
CA SER A 162 11.95 14.97 15.94
C SER A 162 12.18 16.48 15.88
N ASN A 163 12.17 17.06 14.66
CA ASN A 163 12.24 18.51 14.44
C ASN A 163 10.90 19.25 14.65
N GLY A 164 9.84 18.54 15.09
CA GLY A 164 8.51 19.10 15.32
C GLY A 164 7.62 19.21 14.08
N THR A 165 8.11 18.87 12.90
CA THR A 165 7.30 18.78 11.68
C THR A 165 6.61 17.41 11.57
N SER A 166 5.77 17.21 10.56
CA SER A 166 5.15 15.91 10.28
C SER A 166 5.54 15.39 8.90
N LEU A 167 5.79 14.08 8.81
CA LEU A 167 5.98 13.34 7.57
C LEU A 167 4.63 12.75 7.12
N THR A 168 4.19 13.09 5.92
CA THR A 168 3.05 12.42 5.29
C THR A 168 3.53 11.24 4.47
N VAL A 169 2.97 10.06 4.74
CA VAL A 169 3.32 8.80 4.09
C VAL A 169 2.10 8.26 3.37
N VAL A 170 2.25 7.98 2.08
CA VAL A 170 1.21 7.38 1.24
C VAL A 170 1.69 6.03 0.75
N ASN A 171 1.04 4.98 1.23
CA ASN A 171 1.24 3.60 0.79
C ASN A 171 0.16 3.25 -0.22
N VAL A 172 0.54 2.93 -1.45
CA VAL A 172 -0.40 2.71 -2.57
C VAL A 172 -0.30 1.28 -3.07
N HIS A 173 -1.48 0.65 -3.29
CA HIS A 173 -1.61 -0.47 -4.21
C HIS A 173 -2.45 0.02 -5.40
N GLY A 174 -1.82 0.15 -6.55
CA GLY A 174 -2.40 0.70 -7.77
C GLY A 174 -3.41 -0.23 -8.42
N ILE A 175 -4.39 0.34 -9.13
CA ILE A 175 -5.31 -0.41 -10.01
C ILE A 175 -4.49 -1.18 -11.04
N ASN A 176 -4.73 -2.50 -11.14
CA ASN A 176 -4.03 -3.36 -12.08
C ASN A 176 -4.87 -3.67 -13.32
N PHE A 177 -6.04 -4.31 -13.14
CA PHE A 177 -6.88 -4.80 -14.22
C PHE A 177 -7.91 -3.75 -14.64
N SER A 178 -7.53 -2.88 -15.61
CA SER A 178 -8.44 -1.95 -16.26
C SER A 178 -8.16 -1.88 -17.76
N VAL A 179 -9.20 -1.62 -18.57
CA VAL A 179 -9.03 -1.23 -19.97
C VAL A 179 -8.86 0.27 -20.03
N GLY A 180 -7.75 0.73 -20.59
CA GLY A 180 -7.39 2.14 -20.55
C GLY A 180 -6.84 2.59 -19.19
N ILE A 181 -6.92 3.89 -18.92
CA ILE A 181 -6.29 4.54 -17.76
C ILE A 181 -7.27 5.30 -16.86
N GLU A 182 -8.58 5.20 -17.09
CA GLU A 182 -9.54 6.06 -16.40
C GLU A 182 -9.62 5.75 -14.90
N GLU A 183 -9.75 4.48 -14.51
CA GLU A 183 -9.79 4.07 -13.11
C GLU A 183 -8.46 4.39 -12.40
N TYR A 184 -7.35 4.22 -13.11
CA TYR A 184 -6.03 4.60 -12.63
C TYR A 184 -5.93 6.11 -12.39
N ARG A 185 -6.47 6.93 -13.32
CA ARG A 185 -6.58 8.38 -13.18
C ARG A 185 -7.44 8.78 -11.99
N GLN A 186 -8.58 8.12 -11.78
CA GLN A 186 -9.47 8.36 -10.63
C GLN A 186 -8.77 8.04 -9.32
N GLN A 187 -7.98 6.96 -9.25
CA GLN A 187 -7.19 6.65 -8.07
C GLN A 187 -6.18 7.75 -7.77
N LEU A 188 -5.39 8.20 -8.74
CA LEU A 188 -4.43 9.30 -8.55
C LEU A 188 -5.12 10.62 -8.18
N LYS A 189 -6.30 10.91 -8.75
CA LYS A 189 -7.10 12.08 -8.38
C LYS A 189 -7.53 12.03 -6.91
N SER A 190 -8.00 10.89 -6.43
CA SER A 190 -8.38 10.75 -5.02
C SER A 190 -7.19 10.94 -4.08
N LEU A 191 -5.98 10.54 -4.48
CA LEU A 191 -4.76 10.81 -3.72
C LEU A 191 -4.36 12.30 -3.78
N THR A 192 -4.58 12.97 -4.91
CA THR A 192 -4.39 14.44 -5.01
C THR A 192 -5.30 15.17 -4.02
N GLU A 193 -6.56 14.78 -3.93
CA GLU A 193 -7.54 15.36 -2.99
C GLU A 193 -7.14 15.06 -1.52
N ALA A 194 -6.65 13.86 -1.25
CA ALA A 194 -6.15 13.47 0.08
C ALA A 194 -4.94 14.30 0.53
N LEU A 195 -4.13 14.76 -0.40
CA LEU A 195 -2.90 15.54 -0.16
C LEU A 195 -3.10 17.05 -0.32
N ALA A 196 -4.31 17.52 -0.63
CA ALA A 196 -4.58 18.95 -0.91
C ALA A 196 -4.26 19.89 0.27
N GLY A 197 -4.21 19.37 1.50
CA GLY A 197 -3.84 20.13 2.71
C GLY A 197 -2.33 20.20 3.00
N GLU A 198 -1.50 19.47 2.25
CA GLU A 198 -0.06 19.44 2.46
C GLU A 198 0.61 20.66 1.83
N LYS A 199 1.49 21.34 2.59
CA LYS A 199 2.29 22.43 2.04
C LYS A 199 3.41 21.87 1.17
N ILE A 200 3.90 22.68 0.21
CA ILE A 200 5.00 22.27 -0.67
C ILE A 200 6.30 21.97 0.10
N THR A 201 6.45 22.54 1.29
CA THR A 201 7.59 22.33 2.19
C THR A 201 7.47 21.09 3.06
N ASP A 202 6.25 20.53 3.20
CA ASP A 202 6.05 19.39 4.09
C ASP A 202 6.71 18.13 3.52
N PRO A 203 7.44 17.37 4.34
CA PRO A 203 8.05 16.12 3.89
C PRO A 203 6.97 15.10 3.54
N ILE A 204 7.13 14.46 2.38
CA ILE A 204 6.22 13.41 1.90
C ILE A 204 7.02 12.21 1.40
N ILE A 205 6.53 11.01 1.69
CA ILE A 205 6.85 9.76 1.01
C ILE A 205 5.57 9.26 0.35
N LEU A 206 5.64 9.00 -0.97
CA LEU A 206 4.62 8.33 -1.75
C LEU A 206 5.26 7.08 -2.34
N ALA A 207 4.79 5.90 -1.94
CA ALA A 207 5.44 4.65 -2.34
C ALA A 207 4.45 3.48 -2.41
N GLY A 208 4.88 2.39 -3.05
CA GLY A 208 4.15 1.15 -3.17
C GLY A 208 4.16 0.56 -4.56
N ASP A 209 3.28 -0.39 -4.78
CA ASP A 209 3.02 -1.01 -6.08
C ASP A 209 1.99 -0.16 -6.85
N PHE A 210 2.46 0.55 -7.87
CA PHE A 210 1.61 1.42 -8.71
C PHE A 210 1.09 0.71 -9.97
N ASN A 211 1.51 -0.53 -10.23
CA ASN A 211 1.10 -1.27 -11.42
C ASN A 211 1.30 -0.48 -12.73
N THR A 212 2.46 0.16 -12.89
CA THR A 212 2.81 1.04 -14.04
C THR A 212 3.33 0.26 -15.25
N TRP A 213 2.68 -0.84 -15.60
CA TRP A 213 3.10 -1.75 -16.67
C TRP A 213 2.90 -1.21 -18.11
N SER A 214 2.50 0.05 -18.28
CA SER A 214 2.37 0.69 -19.59
C SER A 214 2.92 2.11 -19.61
N GLU A 215 3.28 2.59 -20.79
CA GLU A 215 3.75 3.96 -20.99
C GLU A 215 2.72 5.00 -20.55
N GLU A 216 1.45 4.80 -20.86
CA GLU A 216 0.37 5.73 -20.48
C GLU A 216 0.23 5.87 -18.95
N ARG A 217 0.31 4.75 -18.22
CA ARG A 217 0.28 4.74 -16.75
C ARG A 217 1.52 5.43 -16.18
N SER A 218 2.70 5.12 -16.70
CA SER A 218 3.96 5.73 -16.28
C SER A 218 3.96 7.24 -16.48
N GLN A 219 3.49 7.70 -17.65
CA GLN A 219 3.36 9.14 -17.94
C GLN A 219 2.32 9.84 -17.04
N LEU A 220 1.20 9.17 -16.74
CA LEU A 220 0.19 9.71 -15.86
C LEU A 220 0.71 9.82 -14.42
N LEU A 221 1.41 8.79 -13.93
CA LEU A 221 2.07 8.80 -12.62
C LEU A 221 3.13 9.90 -12.55
N ALA A 222 3.97 10.05 -13.58
CA ALA A 222 5.00 11.10 -13.63
C ALA A 222 4.39 12.52 -13.54
N ARG A 223 3.28 12.78 -14.25
CA ARG A 223 2.55 14.07 -14.14
C ARG A 223 2.00 14.30 -12.74
N PHE A 224 1.39 13.28 -12.13
CA PHE A 224 0.88 13.34 -10.77
C PHE A 224 1.98 13.64 -9.76
N VAL A 225 3.08 12.91 -9.79
CA VAL A 225 4.27 13.09 -8.93
C VAL A 225 4.87 14.49 -9.07
N SER A 226 5.03 14.95 -10.33
CA SER A 226 5.54 16.29 -10.63
C SER A 226 4.62 17.39 -10.07
N SER A 227 3.30 17.22 -10.16
CA SER A 227 2.34 18.21 -9.62
C SER A 227 2.41 18.36 -8.10
N LEU A 228 2.91 17.33 -7.40
CA LEU A 228 3.13 17.32 -5.95
C LEU A 228 4.55 17.78 -5.57
N GLY A 229 5.42 18.09 -6.53
CA GLY A 229 6.82 18.44 -6.29
C GLY A 229 7.66 17.30 -5.71
N LEU A 230 7.26 16.04 -5.96
CA LEU A 230 7.98 14.86 -5.50
C LEU A 230 9.11 14.51 -6.49
N LYS A 231 10.18 13.89 -5.98
CA LYS A 231 11.28 13.31 -6.75
C LYS A 231 11.19 11.79 -6.71
N GLU A 232 11.48 11.12 -7.82
CA GLU A 232 11.62 9.67 -7.83
C GLU A 232 12.97 9.25 -7.22
N ALA A 233 12.96 8.15 -6.47
CA ALA A 233 14.17 7.50 -5.99
C ALA A 233 14.92 6.83 -7.15
N HIS A 234 16.23 7.04 -7.22
CA HIS A 234 17.08 6.40 -8.20
C HIS A 234 17.96 5.34 -7.53
N PHE A 235 17.95 4.15 -8.07
CA PHE A 235 18.69 3.01 -7.57
C PHE A 235 19.89 2.74 -8.47
N VAL A 236 21.08 2.51 -7.88
CA VAL A 236 22.31 2.16 -8.64
C VAL A 236 22.11 0.78 -9.30
N GLU A 237 21.57 -0.18 -8.53
CA GLU A 237 21.12 -1.48 -9.02
C GLU A 237 19.61 -1.53 -8.86
N ASP A 238 18.89 -1.42 -9.99
CA ASP A 238 17.44 -1.37 -10.00
C ASP A 238 16.85 -2.75 -10.29
N ASN A 239 16.72 -3.56 -9.25
CA ASN A 239 16.12 -4.89 -9.29
C ASN A 239 14.59 -4.88 -9.11
N ARG A 240 13.92 -3.72 -9.24
CA ARG A 240 12.45 -3.66 -9.21
C ARG A 240 11.88 -4.56 -10.30
N VAL A 241 10.83 -5.31 -9.97
CA VAL A 241 10.13 -6.14 -10.94
C VAL A 241 9.51 -5.27 -12.03
N ARG A 242 9.64 -5.72 -13.27
CA ARG A 242 9.20 -4.99 -14.46
C ARG A 242 8.24 -5.84 -15.28
N VAL A 243 7.19 -5.19 -15.77
CA VAL A 243 6.28 -5.76 -16.76
C VAL A 243 6.34 -4.89 -18.00
N LEU A 244 6.56 -5.49 -19.16
CA LEU A 244 6.77 -4.79 -20.43
C LEU A 244 7.87 -3.71 -20.40
N GLY A 245 8.88 -3.88 -19.52
CA GLY A 245 9.99 -2.95 -19.35
C GLY A 245 9.74 -1.85 -18.30
N TYR A 246 8.53 -1.70 -17.79
CA TYR A 246 8.17 -0.68 -16.79
C TYR A 246 8.23 -1.26 -15.37
N PRO A 247 8.84 -0.55 -14.39
CA PRO A 247 8.81 -0.99 -13.00
C PRO A 247 7.40 -0.87 -12.44
N LEU A 248 7.00 -1.81 -11.57
CA LEU A 248 5.69 -1.79 -10.92
C LEU A 248 5.72 -0.97 -9.63
N ASP A 249 6.82 -1.07 -8.88
CA ASP A 249 7.00 -0.48 -7.57
C ASP A 249 7.78 0.82 -7.67
N HIS A 250 7.34 1.84 -6.91
CA HIS A 250 7.96 3.15 -6.92
C HIS A 250 8.12 3.73 -5.51
N LEU A 251 9.12 4.60 -5.36
CA LEU A 251 9.34 5.44 -4.20
C LEU A 251 9.56 6.88 -4.67
N PHE A 252 8.67 7.78 -4.24
CA PHE A 252 8.78 9.22 -4.48
C PHE A 252 8.85 9.94 -3.14
N TYR A 253 9.59 11.04 -3.08
CA TYR A 253 9.78 11.79 -1.84
C TYR A 253 10.01 13.28 -2.08
N ARG A 254 9.78 14.10 -1.06
CA ARG A 254 10.24 15.49 -0.95
C ARG A 254 10.50 15.85 0.51
N GLY A 255 11.25 16.94 0.77
CA GLY A 255 11.59 17.38 2.12
C GLY A 255 12.51 16.43 2.90
N LEU A 256 13.11 15.46 2.21
CA LEU A 256 14.01 14.45 2.76
C LEU A 256 15.27 14.33 1.91
N LYS A 257 16.38 13.93 2.53
CA LYS A 257 17.63 13.58 1.83
C LYS A 257 17.82 12.06 1.89
N PRO A 258 17.89 11.36 0.74
CA PRO A 258 18.21 9.96 0.74
C PRO A 258 19.67 9.76 1.12
N LYS A 259 19.91 8.78 2.01
CA LYS A 259 21.26 8.36 2.43
C LYS A 259 21.67 7.06 1.75
N GLU A 260 20.71 6.16 1.61
CA GLU A 260 20.90 4.87 0.97
C GLU A 260 19.57 4.43 0.32
N LEU A 261 19.65 3.96 -0.93
CA LEU A 261 18.51 3.47 -1.71
C LEU A 261 18.93 2.20 -2.44
N TYR A 262 18.25 1.09 -2.21
CA TYR A 262 18.55 -0.16 -2.90
C TYR A 262 17.34 -1.10 -2.97
N VAL A 263 17.41 -2.08 -3.88
CA VAL A 263 16.37 -3.05 -4.17
C VAL A 263 17.00 -4.44 -4.09
N PRO A 264 17.00 -5.09 -2.91
CA PRO A 264 17.53 -6.44 -2.79
C PRO A 264 16.61 -7.45 -3.50
N GLU A 265 17.22 -8.47 -4.09
CA GLU A 265 16.44 -9.58 -4.66
C GLU A 265 15.86 -10.48 -3.58
N THR A 266 14.68 -11.04 -3.86
CA THR A 266 14.05 -12.06 -3.00
C THR A 266 13.25 -13.04 -3.84
N ASP A 267 13.16 -14.27 -3.34
CA ASP A 267 12.34 -15.36 -3.87
C ASP A 267 11.03 -15.59 -3.06
N VAL A 268 10.79 -14.72 -2.08
CA VAL A 268 9.68 -14.87 -1.12
C VAL A 268 8.40 -14.17 -1.62
N SER A 269 8.53 -13.25 -2.56
CA SER A 269 7.44 -12.57 -3.25
C SER A 269 7.76 -12.46 -4.73
N ASP A 270 6.75 -12.24 -5.56
CA ASP A 270 6.89 -11.86 -6.97
C ASP A 270 7.32 -10.39 -7.15
N HIS A 271 7.52 -9.65 -6.05
CA HIS A 271 8.09 -8.30 -6.01
C HIS A 271 9.33 -8.25 -5.14
N ASN A 272 10.36 -7.54 -5.59
CA ASN A 272 11.54 -7.22 -4.81
C ASN A 272 11.29 -5.98 -3.93
N PRO A 273 11.69 -5.99 -2.64
CA PRO A 273 11.44 -4.85 -1.76
C PRO A 273 12.32 -3.65 -2.11
N ILE A 274 11.77 -2.44 -1.93
CA ILE A 274 12.54 -1.19 -1.95
C ILE A 274 12.93 -0.86 -0.52
N ILE A 275 14.22 -0.59 -0.28
CA ILE A 275 14.75 -0.17 0.99
C ILE A 275 15.37 1.22 0.84
N ALA A 276 15.00 2.12 1.75
CA ALA A 276 15.45 3.50 1.75
C ALA A 276 15.82 3.96 3.16
N ASN A 277 16.95 4.63 3.31
CA ASN A 277 17.31 5.37 4.52
C ASN A 277 17.30 6.87 4.20
N PHE A 278 16.63 7.65 5.02
CA PHE A 278 16.47 9.09 4.87
C PHE A 278 17.02 9.86 6.05
N VAL A 279 17.44 11.08 5.76
CA VAL A 279 17.71 12.14 6.73
C VAL A 279 16.68 13.24 6.51
N ILE A 280 16.15 13.82 7.58
CA ILE A 280 15.28 15.00 7.50
C ILE A 280 16.09 16.14 6.91
N ALA A 281 15.59 16.78 5.84
CA ALA A 281 16.26 17.94 5.27
C ALA A 281 16.23 19.09 6.29
N GLU A 282 17.39 19.72 6.53
CA GLU A 282 17.44 20.99 7.24
C GLU A 282 16.80 22.07 6.36
N ASN A 283 15.91 22.86 6.95
CA ASN A 283 15.27 23.99 6.28
C ASN A 283 16.24 25.16 6.09
#